data_0eae231360340258d61e8a192910c342
#
_entry.id   0eae231360340258d61e8a192910c342
#
_cell.length_a   1.000
_cell.length_b   1.000
_cell.length_c   1.000
_cell.angle_alpha   90.00
_cell.angle_beta   90.00
_cell.angle_gamma   90.00
#
_symmetry.space_group_name_H-M   'P 1'
#
loop_
_entity.id
_entity.type
_entity.pdbx_description
1 polymer ?
#
loop_
_entity_poly.entity_id
_entity_poly.type
_entity_poly.pdbx_seq_one_letter_code
_entity_poly.pdbx_strand_id
1 'polypeptide(L)'
;YGKQKQKWESFRTLREARKRKAEVELQQADRTFIAPSTTTLNEFWPTYVDLYGCNKWSISTMEKNTALFKAYISPYLGHYKLDEIRPITIEQYYANLKESENTMKTGKISSRVIAEIHRVLRCTFNVAVKWEYIQNNPFLKVDTPKHEYEKREIWTANQIAKALEVCEDPKLSIAIQLAFACSLRIGEVLGLTWDNVHISDDDFSNNDTHIYIKQQLERARTDALEKLNNKDVLFIFPQFEERKNATRLVLKTPKTDSSVRKIWLPNTLACFLKQWREEQNKYKEAYGDKYHDYNLVICQPNGIPCDGSVIRKGLSKLEKEAGLPHVVFHSLRHTSTTYKLKLNNGDIKATQGDTGHSQADMVMDLYSHILDEDRRVNAQKFEDSFYKQHIENYVDVPQANKKVDIDKVLEKIKQDPDLLQLLIATLSCD
;
A
#
# COMPACT_ATOMS: atom_id res chain seq x y z
N TYR A 1 -33.26 36.86 9.78
CA TYR A 1 -33.98 37.46 8.63
C TYR A 1 -32.91 37.78 7.58
N GLY A 2 -32.82 36.97 6.50
CA GLY A 2 -31.82 37.11 5.44
C GLY A 2 -32.14 38.35 4.57
N LYS A 3 -31.16 39.26 4.40
CA LYS A 3 -31.25 40.34 3.43
C LYS A 3 -31.38 39.74 2.03
N GLN A 4 -32.42 40.15 1.29
CA GLN A 4 -32.57 39.82 -0.15
C GLN A 4 -31.33 40.32 -0.89
N LYS A 5 -30.57 39.40 -1.50
CA LYS A 5 -29.43 39.73 -2.34
C LYS A 5 -29.94 39.82 -3.79
N GLN A 6 -29.82 40.97 -4.43
CA GLN A 6 -30.07 41.11 -5.86
C GLN A 6 -28.79 40.82 -6.63
N LYS A 7 -28.90 40.00 -7.68
CA LYS A 7 -27.82 39.73 -8.63
C LYS A 7 -28.30 40.09 -10.04
N TRP A 8 -27.47 40.79 -10.77
CA TRP A 8 -27.75 41.21 -12.13
C TRP A 8 -26.93 40.35 -13.08
N GLU A 9 -27.62 39.83 -14.12
CA GLU A 9 -26.99 39.11 -15.23
C GLU A 9 -27.25 39.90 -16.50
N SER A 10 -26.23 40.12 -17.35
CA SER A 10 -26.38 40.79 -18.66
C SER A 10 -26.29 39.77 -19.80
N PHE A 11 -27.13 39.96 -20.79
CA PHE A 11 -27.21 39.05 -21.94
C PHE A 11 -27.06 39.84 -23.24
N ARG A 12 -26.58 39.20 -24.30
CA ARG A 12 -26.42 39.82 -25.60
C ARG A 12 -27.77 40.06 -26.32
N THR A 13 -28.75 39.20 -26.04
CA THR A 13 -30.07 39.26 -26.68
C THR A 13 -31.19 39.17 -25.64
N LEU A 14 -32.32 39.82 -25.95
CA LEU A 14 -33.53 39.75 -25.14
C LEU A 14 -34.09 38.30 -25.04
N ARG A 15 -33.88 37.50 -26.08
CA ARG A 15 -34.29 36.08 -26.10
C ARG A 15 -33.53 35.26 -25.07
N GLU A 16 -32.22 35.46 -24.95
CA GLU A 16 -31.38 34.81 -23.92
C GLU A 16 -31.80 35.21 -22.50
N ALA A 17 -32.02 36.49 -22.27
CA ALA A 17 -32.50 37.03 -21.01
C ALA A 17 -33.85 36.42 -20.59
N ARG A 18 -34.81 36.33 -21.51
CA ARG A 18 -36.12 35.72 -21.27
C ARG A 18 -36.02 34.22 -20.98
N LYS A 19 -35.19 33.51 -21.73
CA LYS A 19 -34.92 32.08 -21.49
C LYS A 19 -34.34 31.86 -20.09
N ARG A 20 -33.34 32.63 -19.73
CA ARG A 20 -32.72 32.55 -18.43
C ARG A 20 -33.67 32.87 -17.29
N LYS A 21 -34.50 33.89 -17.46
CA LYS A 21 -35.54 34.27 -16.50
C LYS A 21 -36.52 33.11 -16.27
N ALA A 22 -37.04 32.49 -17.34
CA ALA A 22 -37.93 31.34 -17.23
C ALA A 22 -37.29 30.13 -16.55
N GLU A 23 -36.00 29.84 -16.84
CA GLU A 23 -35.23 28.80 -16.17
C GLU A 23 -35.10 29.06 -14.66
N VAL A 24 -34.77 30.30 -14.26
CA VAL A 24 -34.65 30.69 -12.86
C VAL A 24 -35.99 30.59 -12.13
N GLU A 25 -37.08 31.09 -12.76
CA GLU A 25 -38.43 31.01 -12.20
C GLU A 25 -38.89 29.55 -12.01
N LEU A 26 -38.58 28.66 -12.95
CA LEU A 26 -38.88 27.24 -12.84
C LEU A 26 -38.06 26.61 -11.69
N GLN A 27 -36.76 26.88 -11.63
CA GLN A 27 -35.88 26.39 -10.55
C GLN A 27 -36.31 26.92 -9.18
N GLN A 28 -36.78 28.14 -9.09
CA GLN A 28 -37.32 28.70 -7.83
C GLN A 28 -38.64 28.01 -7.43
N ALA A 29 -39.52 27.73 -8.39
CA ALA A 29 -40.74 26.99 -8.15
C ALA A 29 -40.48 25.58 -7.64
N ASP A 30 -39.49 24.89 -8.22
CA ASP A 30 -39.05 23.57 -7.85
C ASP A 30 -38.12 23.55 -6.62
N ARG A 31 -37.78 24.69 -6.02
CA ARG A 31 -36.84 24.88 -4.92
C ARG A 31 -35.43 24.31 -5.22
N THR A 32 -35.03 24.28 -6.49
CA THR A 32 -33.73 23.79 -6.96
C THR A 32 -32.79 24.92 -7.34
N PHE A 33 -33.22 26.19 -7.21
CA PHE A 33 -32.39 27.33 -7.53
C PHE A 33 -31.28 27.53 -6.53
N ILE A 34 -30.05 27.39 -6.99
CA ILE A 34 -28.83 27.73 -6.24
C ILE A 34 -28.24 29.00 -6.87
N ALA A 35 -28.12 30.06 -6.10
CA ALA A 35 -27.49 31.29 -6.57
C ALA A 35 -26.02 31.03 -6.90
N PRO A 36 -25.47 31.61 -7.97
CA PRO A 36 -24.08 31.47 -8.32
C PRO A 36 -23.15 31.80 -7.11
N SER A 37 -22.22 30.95 -6.84
CA SER A 37 -21.32 31.07 -5.69
C SER A 37 -20.39 32.26 -5.87
N THR A 38 -20.29 33.10 -4.85
CA THR A 38 -19.26 34.15 -4.76
C THR A 38 -18.00 33.67 -4.07
N THR A 39 -18.05 32.48 -3.47
CA THR A 39 -16.98 31.89 -2.66
C THR A 39 -15.91 31.30 -3.57
N THR A 40 -14.66 31.68 -3.36
CA THR A 40 -13.51 31.11 -4.04
C THR A 40 -13.17 29.74 -3.48
N LEU A 41 -12.38 28.95 -4.23
CA LEU A 41 -11.93 27.64 -3.75
C LEU A 41 -11.04 27.76 -2.51
N ASN A 42 -10.22 28.82 -2.41
CA ASN A 42 -9.40 29.12 -1.22
C ASN A 42 -10.25 29.44 0.02
N GLU A 43 -11.37 30.13 -0.15
CA GLU A 43 -12.30 30.43 0.95
C GLU A 43 -13.13 29.21 1.35
N PHE A 44 -13.49 28.35 0.39
CA PHE A 44 -14.25 27.12 0.64
C PHE A 44 -13.42 26.06 1.34
N TRP A 45 -12.14 25.91 0.99
CA TRP A 45 -11.26 24.85 1.47
C TRP A 45 -11.17 24.74 3.00
N PRO A 46 -10.97 25.81 3.78
CA PRO A 46 -10.94 25.73 5.25
C PRO A 46 -12.25 25.16 5.81
N THR A 47 -13.41 25.65 5.33
CA THR A 47 -14.72 25.16 5.76
C THR A 47 -14.92 23.68 5.40
N TYR A 48 -14.48 23.27 4.23
CA TYR A 48 -14.51 21.87 3.80
C TYR A 48 -13.63 20.97 4.69
N VAL A 49 -12.43 21.42 5.02
CA VAL A 49 -11.53 20.70 5.93
C VAL A 49 -12.14 20.59 7.32
N ASP A 50 -12.68 21.68 7.87
CA ASP A 50 -13.21 21.72 9.23
C ASP A 50 -14.46 20.86 9.39
N LEU A 51 -15.42 21.00 8.48
CA LEU A 51 -16.71 20.30 8.62
C LEU A 51 -16.74 18.90 8.00
N TYR A 52 -15.97 18.64 6.94
CA TYR A 52 -15.92 17.35 6.30
C TYR A 52 -14.63 16.58 6.61
N GLY A 53 -13.49 17.25 6.42
CA GLY A 53 -12.17 16.63 6.58
C GLY A 53 -11.95 16.11 7.99
N CYS A 54 -12.20 16.91 9.01
CA CYS A 54 -12.02 16.53 10.42
C CYS A 54 -12.89 15.33 10.82
N ASN A 55 -14.06 15.20 10.22
CA ASN A 55 -14.96 14.08 10.52
C ASN A 55 -14.64 12.79 9.75
N LYS A 56 -14.09 12.89 8.51
CA LYS A 56 -13.94 11.76 7.59
C LYS A 56 -12.52 11.31 7.35
N TRP A 57 -11.52 12.18 7.54
CA TRP A 57 -10.15 11.86 7.18
C TRP A 57 -9.38 11.24 8.33
N SER A 58 -8.44 10.37 7.98
CA SER A 58 -7.35 9.96 8.85
C SER A 58 -6.24 11.02 8.84
N ILE A 59 -5.33 10.97 9.80
CA ILE A 59 -4.17 11.88 9.91
C ILE A 59 -3.39 11.95 8.60
N SER A 60 -3.00 10.79 8.04
CA SER A 60 -2.25 10.73 6.78
C SER A 60 -3.05 11.24 5.56
N THR A 61 -4.38 11.13 5.57
CA THR A 61 -5.24 11.72 4.54
C THR A 61 -5.31 13.23 4.67
N MET A 62 -5.43 13.75 5.90
CA MET A 62 -5.38 15.19 6.18
C MET A 62 -4.08 15.79 5.69
N GLU A 63 -2.94 15.21 6.06
CA GLU A 63 -1.62 15.66 5.65
C GLU A 63 -1.46 15.69 4.12
N LYS A 64 -1.81 14.57 3.47
CA LYS A 64 -1.70 14.46 2.01
C LYS A 64 -2.58 15.46 1.28
N ASN A 65 -3.87 15.54 1.64
CA ASN A 65 -4.80 16.41 0.95
C ASN A 65 -4.45 17.88 1.16
N THR A 66 -4.02 18.26 2.38
CA THR A 66 -3.57 19.63 2.69
C THR A 66 -2.29 19.98 1.93
N ALA A 67 -1.35 19.04 1.84
CA ALA A 67 -0.11 19.26 1.09
C ALA A 67 -0.40 19.41 -0.42
N LEU A 68 -1.26 18.57 -1.00
CA LEU A 68 -1.66 18.68 -2.41
C LEU A 68 -2.41 20.00 -2.68
N PHE A 69 -3.31 20.39 -1.78
CA PHE A 69 -4.02 21.65 -1.90
C PHE A 69 -3.05 22.84 -1.92
N LYS A 70 -2.17 22.89 -0.93
CA LYS A 70 -1.23 24.00 -0.78
C LYS A 70 -0.22 24.09 -1.92
N ALA A 71 0.31 22.96 -2.36
CA ALA A 71 1.37 22.92 -3.37
C ALA A 71 0.86 23.06 -4.81
N TYR A 72 -0.29 22.47 -5.13
CA TYR A 72 -0.72 22.32 -6.52
C TYR A 72 -2.12 22.90 -6.81
N ILE A 73 -3.02 22.99 -5.84
CA ILE A 73 -4.40 23.42 -6.11
C ILE A 73 -4.56 24.91 -5.86
N SER A 74 -4.21 25.37 -4.66
CA SER A 74 -4.38 26.76 -4.25
C SER A 74 -3.69 27.76 -5.19
N PRO A 75 -2.44 27.57 -5.64
CA PRO A 75 -1.77 28.51 -6.52
C PRO A 75 -2.45 28.70 -7.91
N TYR A 76 -3.09 27.64 -8.41
CA TYR A 76 -3.64 27.64 -9.77
C TYR A 76 -5.16 27.83 -9.79
N LEU A 77 -5.90 27.16 -8.93
CA LEU A 77 -7.37 27.17 -8.92
C LEU A 77 -7.95 27.90 -7.71
N GLY A 78 -7.17 28.21 -6.70
CA GLY A 78 -7.65 28.74 -5.44
C GLY A 78 -8.38 30.07 -5.53
N HIS A 79 -8.02 30.93 -6.48
CA HIS A 79 -8.59 32.25 -6.70
C HIS A 79 -9.90 32.23 -7.52
N TYR A 80 -10.19 31.12 -8.22
CA TYR A 80 -11.44 30.99 -8.93
C TYR A 80 -12.62 30.79 -7.98
N LYS A 81 -13.77 31.38 -8.30
CA LYS A 81 -15.03 31.05 -7.64
C LYS A 81 -15.43 29.62 -8.02
N LEU A 82 -16.15 28.93 -7.12
CA LEU A 82 -16.50 27.53 -7.33
C LEU A 82 -17.33 27.32 -8.61
N ASP A 83 -18.19 28.26 -8.98
CA ASP A 83 -19.00 28.22 -10.19
C ASP A 83 -18.26 28.63 -11.48
N GLU A 84 -17.10 29.27 -11.38
CA GLU A 84 -16.26 29.65 -12.51
C GLU A 84 -15.36 28.50 -12.98
N ILE A 85 -15.13 27.48 -12.14
CA ILE A 85 -14.32 26.30 -12.48
C ILE A 85 -15.13 25.39 -13.41
N ARG A 86 -14.83 25.46 -14.71
CA ARG A 86 -15.51 24.71 -15.78
C ARG A 86 -14.65 23.51 -16.21
N PRO A 87 -15.24 22.50 -16.88
CA PRO A 87 -14.47 21.35 -17.40
C PRO A 87 -13.24 21.77 -18.24
N ILE A 88 -13.37 22.77 -19.11
CA ILE A 88 -12.25 23.27 -19.91
C ILE A 88 -11.13 23.87 -19.05
N THR A 89 -11.47 24.57 -17.98
CA THR A 89 -10.49 25.12 -17.03
C THR A 89 -9.70 23.99 -16.34
N ILE A 90 -10.37 22.88 -16.04
CA ILE A 90 -9.76 21.70 -15.41
C ILE A 90 -8.80 21.01 -16.39
N GLU A 91 -9.19 20.85 -17.66
CA GLU A 91 -8.33 20.27 -18.71
C GLU A 91 -7.06 21.11 -18.91
N GLN A 92 -7.22 22.44 -19.01
CA GLN A 92 -6.08 23.36 -19.10
C GLN A 92 -5.17 23.29 -17.87
N TYR A 93 -5.77 23.20 -16.68
CA TYR A 93 -5.02 23.02 -15.44
C TYR A 93 -4.19 21.74 -15.44
N TYR A 94 -4.74 20.60 -15.88
CA TYR A 94 -4.00 19.35 -15.97
C TYR A 94 -2.88 19.39 -17.03
N ALA A 95 -3.13 20.04 -18.15
CA ALA A 95 -2.08 20.28 -19.16
C ALA A 95 -0.93 21.07 -18.58
N ASN A 96 -1.21 22.15 -17.85
CA ASN A 96 -0.18 22.96 -17.20
C ASN A 96 0.58 22.18 -16.11
N LEU A 97 -0.12 21.34 -15.32
CA LEU A 97 0.54 20.51 -14.30
C LEU A 97 1.52 19.50 -14.90
N LYS A 98 1.22 18.92 -16.07
CA LYS A 98 2.11 17.97 -16.75
C LYS A 98 3.45 18.60 -17.16
N GLU A 99 3.44 19.89 -17.50
CA GLU A 99 4.64 20.64 -17.89
C GLU A 99 5.36 21.25 -16.69
N SER A 100 4.71 21.33 -15.53
CA SER A 100 5.27 21.95 -14.32
C SER A 100 6.24 21.02 -13.60
N GLU A 101 7.25 21.61 -12.95
CA GLU A 101 8.13 20.90 -12.05
C GLU A 101 7.42 20.47 -10.77
N ASN A 102 7.82 19.32 -10.26
CA ASN A 102 7.27 18.79 -9.02
C ASN A 102 7.88 19.54 -7.82
N THR A 103 7.08 20.33 -7.12
CA THR A 103 7.51 21.10 -5.95
C THR A 103 7.82 20.24 -4.72
N MET A 104 7.40 18.98 -4.71
CA MET A 104 7.60 18.05 -3.59
C MET A 104 8.70 17.01 -3.84
N LYS A 105 9.10 16.82 -5.10
CA LYS A 105 10.14 15.87 -5.52
C LYS A 105 10.88 16.42 -6.74
N THR A 106 12.01 15.84 -7.05
CA THR A 106 12.74 16.16 -8.30
C THR A 106 12.01 15.65 -9.54
N GLY A 107 11.98 16.46 -10.61
CA GLY A 107 11.39 16.12 -11.90
C GLY A 107 9.97 16.65 -12.12
N LYS A 108 9.36 16.28 -13.24
CA LYS A 108 7.99 16.69 -13.60
C LYS A 108 6.92 16.03 -12.71
N ILE A 109 5.74 16.64 -12.66
CA ILE A 109 4.59 16.10 -11.93
C ILE A 109 4.10 14.84 -12.63
N SER A 110 4.09 13.70 -11.91
CA SER A 110 3.64 12.44 -12.49
C SER A 110 2.12 12.41 -12.68
N SER A 111 1.63 11.66 -13.68
CA SER A 111 0.20 11.42 -13.92
C SER A 111 -0.52 10.90 -12.68
N ARG A 112 0.16 10.14 -11.82
CA ARG A 112 -0.36 9.67 -10.54
C ARG A 112 -0.68 10.81 -9.58
N VAL A 113 0.20 11.81 -9.46
CA VAL A 113 -0.05 13.00 -8.62
C VAL A 113 -1.23 13.79 -9.15
N ILE A 114 -1.35 13.95 -10.47
CA ILE A 114 -2.49 14.63 -11.11
C ILE A 114 -3.80 13.86 -10.85
N ALA A 115 -3.79 12.54 -10.93
CA ALA A 115 -4.94 11.71 -10.58
C ALA A 115 -5.36 11.86 -9.10
N GLU A 116 -4.39 11.98 -8.19
CA GLU A 116 -4.67 12.24 -6.77
C GLU A 116 -5.27 13.65 -6.56
N ILE A 117 -4.76 14.65 -7.28
CA ILE A 117 -5.32 16.01 -7.28
C ILE A 117 -6.77 15.99 -7.79
N HIS A 118 -7.03 15.29 -8.91
CA HIS A 118 -8.37 15.10 -9.44
C HIS A 118 -9.30 14.50 -8.39
N ARG A 119 -8.87 13.43 -7.71
CA ARG A 119 -9.65 12.76 -6.68
C ARG A 119 -10.00 13.70 -5.51
N VAL A 120 -9.03 14.50 -5.05
CA VAL A 120 -9.25 15.49 -3.97
C VAL A 120 -10.27 16.53 -4.41
N LEU A 121 -10.09 17.13 -5.60
CA LEU A 121 -10.98 18.16 -6.13
C LEU A 121 -12.38 17.61 -6.42
N ARG A 122 -12.49 16.43 -7.03
CA ARG A 122 -13.79 15.77 -7.27
C ARG A 122 -14.56 15.56 -5.96
N CYS A 123 -13.87 15.12 -4.90
CA CYS A 123 -14.48 14.96 -3.59
C CYS A 123 -14.91 16.30 -2.98
N THR A 124 -14.04 17.33 -3.06
CA THR A 124 -14.32 18.69 -2.59
C THR A 124 -15.54 19.28 -3.27
N PHE A 125 -15.63 19.15 -4.60
CA PHE A 125 -16.75 19.67 -5.37
C PHE A 125 -18.05 18.86 -5.21
N ASN A 126 -17.98 17.55 -4.93
CA ASN A 126 -19.15 16.77 -4.52
C ASN A 126 -19.74 17.31 -3.21
N VAL A 127 -18.89 17.72 -2.27
CA VAL A 127 -19.34 18.33 -1.02
C VAL A 127 -19.88 19.74 -1.25
N ALA A 128 -19.25 20.52 -2.14
CA ALA A 128 -19.77 21.84 -2.52
C ALA A 128 -21.17 21.76 -3.16
N VAL A 129 -21.45 20.73 -3.97
CA VAL A 129 -22.81 20.47 -4.48
C VAL A 129 -23.75 20.08 -3.32
N LYS A 130 -23.33 19.16 -2.44
CA LYS A 130 -24.14 18.73 -1.30
C LYS A 130 -24.48 19.87 -0.33
N TRP A 131 -23.59 20.84 -0.20
CA TRP A 131 -23.79 22.02 0.64
C TRP A 131 -24.39 23.22 -0.13
N GLU A 132 -24.87 22.99 -1.34
CA GLU A 132 -25.58 23.96 -2.16
C GLU A 132 -24.76 25.23 -2.54
N TYR A 133 -23.42 25.12 -2.57
CA TYR A 133 -22.55 26.16 -3.11
C TYR A 133 -22.59 26.24 -4.63
N ILE A 134 -22.79 25.10 -5.31
CA ILE A 134 -22.86 24.94 -6.76
C ILE A 134 -23.89 23.88 -7.13
N GLN A 135 -24.47 23.96 -8.35
CA GLN A 135 -25.48 23.00 -8.83
C GLN A 135 -24.86 21.66 -9.27
N ASN A 136 -23.71 21.70 -9.95
CA ASN A 136 -23.09 20.55 -10.58
C ASN A 136 -21.60 20.50 -10.29
N ASN A 137 -21.05 19.30 -10.16
CA ASN A 137 -19.61 19.10 -10.02
C ASN A 137 -18.96 19.01 -11.41
N PRO A 138 -18.12 19.99 -11.82
CA PRO A 138 -17.47 19.99 -13.13
C PRO A 138 -16.45 18.85 -13.31
N PHE A 139 -15.88 18.32 -12.21
CA PHE A 139 -14.91 17.22 -12.23
C PHE A 139 -15.53 15.87 -12.62
N LEU A 140 -16.86 15.75 -12.63
CA LEU A 140 -17.54 14.55 -13.14
C LEU A 140 -17.58 14.49 -14.68
N LYS A 141 -17.29 15.62 -15.36
CA LYS A 141 -17.27 15.74 -16.81
C LYS A 141 -15.85 15.71 -17.40
N VAL A 142 -14.84 15.47 -16.57
CA VAL A 142 -13.43 15.40 -16.96
C VAL A 142 -12.89 14.04 -16.60
N ASP A 143 -12.19 13.41 -17.53
CA ASP A 143 -11.59 12.11 -17.29
C ASP A 143 -10.44 12.21 -16.31
N THR A 144 -10.35 11.23 -15.42
CA THR A 144 -9.19 11.10 -14.55
C THR A 144 -7.96 10.78 -15.39
N PRO A 145 -6.86 11.52 -15.28
CA PRO A 145 -5.65 11.23 -16.01
C PRO A 145 -5.20 9.79 -15.79
N LYS A 146 -5.08 9.04 -16.89
CA LYS A 146 -4.57 7.66 -16.85
C LYS A 146 -3.12 7.67 -16.40
N HIS A 147 -2.76 6.78 -15.52
CA HIS A 147 -1.37 6.54 -15.16
C HIS A 147 -1.09 5.05 -15.28
N GLU A 148 0.04 4.74 -15.85
CA GLU A 148 0.53 3.38 -15.90
C GLU A 148 1.12 3.03 -14.53
N TYR A 149 0.70 1.90 -13.98
CA TYR A 149 1.32 1.36 -12.79
C TYR A 149 2.59 0.62 -13.22
N GLU A 150 3.73 1.15 -12.84
CA GLU A 150 4.97 0.36 -12.91
C GLU A 150 4.80 -0.88 -12.02
N LYS A 151 4.98 -2.05 -12.60
CA LYS A 151 4.99 -3.31 -11.84
C LYS A 151 6.17 -3.24 -10.89
N ARG A 152 5.88 -3.29 -9.59
CA ARG A 152 6.92 -3.33 -8.58
C ARG A 152 7.49 -4.73 -8.51
N GLU A 153 8.80 -4.82 -8.46
CA GLU A 153 9.46 -6.07 -8.17
C GLU A 153 9.14 -6.56 -6.76
N ILE A 154 9.00 -7.86 -6.62
CA ILE A 154 8.82 -8.55 -5.35
C ILE A 154 9.91 -9.62 -5.25
N TRP A 155 10.43 -9.84 -4.06
CA TRP A 155 11.39 -10.91 -3.84
C TRP A 155 10.71 -12.28 -3.82
N THR A 156 11.40 -13.28 -4.33
CA THR A 156 11.04 -14.68 -4.13
C THR A 156 11.39 -15.12 -2.70
N ALA A 157 10.86 -16.28 -2.24
CA ALA A 157 11.21 -16.85 -0.95
C ALA A 157 12.73 -17.09 -0.80
N ASN A 158 13.41 -17.55 -1.86
CA ASN A 158 14.86 -17.75 -1.88
C ASN A 158 15.64 -16.43 -1.73
N GLN A 159 15.16 -15.35 -2.34
CA GLN A 159 15.78 -14.03 -2.19
C GLN A 159 15.60 -13.48 -0.77
N ILE A 160 14.45 -13.75 -0.13
CA ILE A 160 14.24 -13.39 1.29
C ILE A 160 15.18 -14.20 2.18
N ALA A 161 15.33 -15.51 1.95
CA ALA A 161 16.27 -16.33 2.69
C ALA A 161 17.70 -15.79 2.57
N LYS A 162 18.15 -15.48 1.34
CA LYS A 162 19.45 -14.86 1.09
C LYS A 162 19.62 -13.51 1.80
N ALA A 163 18.57 -12.67 1.80
CA ALA A 163 18.61 -11.39 2.52
C ALA A 163 18.76 -11.59 4.03
N LEU A 164 18.08 -12.58 4.61
CA LEU A 164 18.17 -12.89 6.04
C LEU A 164 19.54 -13.47 6.44
N GLU A 165 20.20 -14.23 5.56
CA GLU A 165 21.55 -14.76 5.77
C GLU A 165 22.61 -13.65 5.86
N VAL A 166 22.44 -12.58 5.08
CA VAL A 166 23.37 -11.44 5.02
C VAL A 166 23.03 -10.36 6.06
N CYS A 167 21.80 -10.38 6.61
CA CYS A 167 21.30 -9.32 7.49
C CYS A 167 21.93 -9.36 8.88
N GLU A 168 22.84 -8.44 9.17
CA GLU A 168 23.48 -8.30 10.48
C GLU A 168 22.66 -7.52 11.52
N ASP A 169 21.68 -6.69 11.08
CA ASP A 169 20.81 -5.92 11.98
C ASP A 169 19.62 -6.77 12.46
N PRO A 170 19.58 -7.19 13.75
CA PRO A 170 18.51 -8.05 14.27
C PRO A 170 17.12 -7.43 14.14
N LYS A 171 17.02 -6.09 14.28
CA LYS A 171 15.74 -5.37 14.14
C LYS A 171 15.20 -5.47 12.71
N LEU A 172 16.10 -5.29 11.73
CA LEU A 172 15.75 -5.41 10.33
C LEU A 172 15.37 -6.85 9.96
N SER A 173 16.16 -7.83 10.45
CA SER A 173 15.88 -9.25 10.25
C SER A 173 14.49 -9.63 10.76
N ILE A 174 14.15 -9.25 12.01
CA ILE A 174 12.83 -9.51 12.58
C ILE A 174 11.73 -8.76 11.82
N ALA A 175 11.96 -7.51 11.41
CA ALA A 175 11.00 -6.75 10.63
C ALA A 175 10.70 -7.40 9.28
N ILE A 176 11.72 -7.92 8.58
CA ILE A 176 11.56 -8.67 7.32
C ILE A 176 10.76 -9.95 7.56
N GLN A 177 11.11 -10.73 8.60
CA GLN A 177 10.41 -11.97 8.92
C GLN A 177 8.95 -11.75 9.30
N LEU A 178 8.64 -10.74 10.12
CA LEU A 178 7.27 -10.36 10.46
C LEU A 178 6.47 -9.90 9.21
N ALA A 179 7.10 -9.13 8.32
CA ALA A 179 6.45 -8.71 7.08
C ALA A 179 6.20 -9.87 6.12
N PHE A 180 7.11 -10.85 6.06
CA PHE A 180 6.99 -12.01 5.17
C PHE A 180 6.13 -13.12 5.78
N ALA A 181 6.43 -13.61 6.97
CA ALA A 181 5.68 -14.71 7.58
C ALA A 181 4.27 -14.30 8.04
N CYS A 182 4.13 -13.11 8.63
CA CYS A 182 2.87 -12.62 9.19
C CYS A 182 2.14 -11.60 8.30
N SER A 183 2.67 -11.30 7.13
CA SER A 183 2.09 -10.31 6.17
C SER A 183 1.88 -8.92 6.79
N LEU A 184 2.73 -8.47 7.73
CA LEU A 184 2.53 -7.21 8.43
C LEU A 184 2.91 -6.00 7.57
N ARG A 185 2.18 -4.90 7.76
CA ARG A 185 2.56 -3.58 7.26
C ARG A 185 3.67 -2.99 8.14
N ILE A 186 4.53 -2.13 7.59
CA ILE A 186 5.62 -1.52 8.36
C ILE A 186 5.12 -0.83 9.64
N GLY A 187 3.99 -0.13 9.60
CA GLY A 187 3.40 0.49 10.78
C GLY A 187 2.93 -0.53 11.83
N GLU A 188 2.42 -1.68 11.42
CA GLU A 188 2.01 -2.78 12.29
C GLU A 188 3.25 -3.43 12.95
N VAL A 189 4.33 -3.66 12.16
CA VAL A 189 5.61 -4.18 12.67
C VAL A 189 6.21 -3.27 13.74
N LEU A 190 6.25 -1.96 13.47
CA LEU A 190 6.84 -0.98 14.37
C LEU A 190 5.95 -0.64 15.58
N GLY A 191 4.65 -0.84 15.47
CA GLY A 191 3.69 -0.63 16.54
C GLY A 191 3.41 -1.88 17.38
N LEU A 192 4.04 -3.02 17.07
CA LEU A 192 3.87 -4.26 17.84
C LEU A 192 4.54 -4.11 19.21
N THR A 193 3.78 -4.43 20.27
CA THR A 193 4.25 -4.44 21.65
C THR A 193 4.33 -5.86 22.18
N TRP A 194 5.21 -6.08 23.16
CA TRP A 194 5.41 -7.40 23.77
C TRP A 194 4.16 -7.95 24.46
N ASP A 195 3.23 -7.09 24.93
CA ASP A 195 1.94 -7.54 25.49
C ASP A 195 1.03 -8.21 24.46
N ASN A 196 1.33 -8.01 23.18
CA ASN A 196 0.59 -8.60 22.07
C ASN A 196 1.36 -9.76 21.40
N VAL A 197 2.43 -10.25 22.02
CA VAL A 197 3.26 -11.38 21.54
C VAL A 197 3.16 -12.52 22.53
N HIS A 198 2.56 -13.61 22.12
CA HIS A 198 2.33 -14.82 22.93
C HIS A 198 3.30 -15.90 22.47
N ILE A 199 4.37 -16.06 23.23
CA ILE A 199 5.51 -16.97 22.95
C ILE A 199 6.06 -17.59 24.27
N SER A 200 5.20 -17.84 25.26
CA SER A 200 5.55 -18.56 26.46
C SER A 200 5.85 -20.03 26.15
N ASP A 201 6.48 -20.73 27.07
CA ASP A 201 6.72 -22.17 26.92
C ASP A 201 5.40 -22.96 26.84
N ASP A 202 4.34 -22.47 27.46
CA ASP A 202 3.00 -23.04 27.34
C ASP A 202 2.42 -22.79 25.92
N ASP A 203 2.64 -21.60 25.35
CA ASP A 203 2.19 -21.30 23.97
C ASP A 203 2.91 -22.23 22.96
N PHE A 204 4.21 -22.48 23.14
CA PHE A 204 4.95 -23.44 22.32
C PHE A 204 4.42 -24.87 22.46
N SER A 205 4.18 -25.30 23.71
CA SER A 205 3.70 -26.65 23.99
C SER A 205 2.32 -26.93 23.42
N ASN A 206 1.48 -25.90 23.35
CA ASN A 206 0.11 -25.97 22.83
C ASN A 206 0.00 -25.64 21.33
N ASN A 207 1.10 -25.36 20.62
CA ASN A 207 1.11 -24.82 19.25
C ASN A 207 0.24 -23.55 19.09
N ASP A 208 0.20 -22.69 20.10
CA ASP A 208 -0.58 -21.45 20.12
C ASP A 208 0.30 -20.20 20.14
N THR A 209 1.52 -20.29 19.60
CA THR A 209 2.38 -19.12 19.43
C THR A 209 1.74 -18.14 18.44
N HIS A 210 1.50 -16.90 18.87
CA HIS A 210 0.77 -15.94 18.05
C HIS A 210 1.04 -14.48 18.44
N ILE A 211 0.62 -13.58 17.57
CA ILE A 211 0.59 -12.14 17.83
C ILE A 211 -0.80 -11.56 17.61
N TYR A 212 -1.10 -10.49 18.33
CA TYR A 212 -2.27 -9.66 18.07
C TYR A 212 -1.85 -8.33 17.45
N ILE A 213 -2.44 -8.00 16.30
CA ILE A 213 -2.27 -6.68 15.68
C ILE A 213 -3.44 -5.81 16.12
N LYS A 214 -3.17 -4.85 17.02
CA LYS A 214 -4.17 -3.93 17.58
C LYS A 214 -3.85 -2.47 17.35
N GLN A 215 -2.62 -2.18 16.90
CA GLN A 215 -2.11 -0.83 16.77
C GLN A 215 -1.02 -0.74 15.69
N GLN A 216 -0.69 0.47 15.31
CA GLN A 216 0.37 0.76 14.36
C GLN A 216 1.13 2.02 14.77
N LEU A 217 2.43 2.05 14.47
CA LEU A 217 3.27 3.23 14.64
C LEU A 217 3.28 4.04 13.32
N GLU A 218 3.07 5.34 13.42
CA GLU A 218 3.11 6.26 12.29
C GLU A 218 3.80 7.56 12.69
N ARG A 219 4.46 8.21 11.74
CA ARG A 219 4.93 9.58 11.90
C ARG A 219 3.86 10.52 11.41
N ALA A 220 3.43 11.43 12.26
CA ALA A 220 2.34 12.36 12.02
C ALA A 220 2.76 13.81 12.23
N ARG A 221 2.22 14.73 11.43
CA ARG A 221 2.43 16.16 11.59
C ARG A 221 1.66 16.68 12.79
N THR A 222 2.29 17.56 13.58
CA THR A 222 1.68 18.14 14.79
C THR A 222 0.41 18.93 14.46
N ASP A 223 0.42 19.71 13.36
CA ASP A 223 -0.75 20.46 12.91
C ASP A 223 -1.94 19.57 12.51
N ALA A 224 -1.69 18.40 11.90
CA ALA A 224 -2.74 17.44 11.56
C ALA A 224 -3.29 16.72 12.82
N LEU A 225 -2.43 16.41 13.78
CA LEU A 225 -2.83 15.84 15.08
C LEU A 225 -3.76 16.79 15.84
N GLU A 226 -3.36 18.04 15.97
CA GLU A 226 -4.15 19.10 16.64
C GLU A 226 -5.50 19.31 15.93
N LYS A 227 -5.47 19.43 14.58
CA LYS A 227 -6.67 19.66 13.77
C LYS A 227 -7.70 18.53 13.90
N LEU A 228 -7.23 17.30 14.08
CA LEU A 228 -8.06 16.10 14.25
C LEU A 228 -8.31 15.73 15.73
N ASN A 229 -7.94 16.60 16.67
CA ASN A 229 -8.05 16.34 18.10
C ASN A 229 -7.49 14.98 18.52
N ASN A 230 -6.33 14.60 17.95
CA ASN A 230 -5.66 13.31 18.15
C ASN A 230 -6.57 12.08 17.88
N LYS A 231 -7.49 12.18 16.92
CA LYS A 231 -8.40 11.11 16.56
C LYS A 231 -7.63 9.82 16.26
N ASP A 232 -8.09 8.71 16.82
CA ASP A 232 -7.52 7.36 16.67
C ASP A 232 -6.09 7.21 17.24
N VAL A 233 -5.54 8.22 17.94
CA VAL A 233 -4.22 8.18 18.56
C VAL A 233 -4.32 7.58 19.96
N LEU A 234 -3.51 6.55 20.21
CA LEU A 234 -3.40 5.88 21.51
C LEU A 234 -2.30 6.50 22.37
N PHE A 235 -1.18 6.88 21.74
CA PHE A 235 -0.05 7.47 22.44
C PHE A 235 0.78 8.36 21.50
N ILE A 236 1.24 9.51 21.99
CA ILE A 236 2.14 10.42 21.28
C ILE A 236 3.50 10.35 21.96
N PHE A 237 4.51 9.87 21.24
CA PHE A 237 5.86 9.80 21.77
C PHE A 237 6.45 11.19 21.96
N PRO A 238 7.25 11.41 23.03
CA PRO A 238 7.98 12.65 23.21
C PRO A 238 8.99 12.89 22.08
N GLN A 239 9.47 14.12 21.96
CA GLN A 239 10.62 14.40 21.09
C GLN A 239 11.88 14.02 21.85
N PHE A 240 12.65 13.11 21.25
CA PHE A 240 13.93 12.66 21.82
C PHE A 240 15.12 13.49 21.32
N GLU A 241 14.91 14.32 20.31
CA GLU A 241 15.92 15.25 19.78
C GLU A 241 15.55 16.68 20.19
N GLU A 242 16.55 17.51 20.47
CA GLU A 242 16.36 18.93 20.81
C GLU A 242 15.75 19.76 19.67
N ARG A 243 15.82 19.27 18.44
CA ARG A 243 15.23 19.93 17.27
C ARG A 243 13.70 19.86 17.32
N LYS A 244 13.05 21.03 17.27
CA LYS A 244 11.59 21.13 17.11
C LYS A 244 11.18 20.58 15.74
N ASN A 245 10.88 19.30 15.67
CA ASN A 245 10.33 18.69 14.48
C ASN A 245 8.83 18.97 14.38
N ALA A 246 8.37 19.35 13.19
CA ALA A 246 6.94 19.54 12.90
C ALA A 246 6.14 18.23 12.90
N THR A 247 6.77 17.10 13.28
CA THR A 247 6.18 15.77 13.29
C THR A 247 6.46 15.03 14.58
N ARG A 248 5.56 14.10 14.94
CA ARG A 248 5.67 13.19 16.09
C ARG A 248 5.54 11.74 15.63
N LEU A 249 6.15 10.83 16.37
CA LEU A 249 5.78 9.42 16.28
C LEU A 249 4.55 9.19 17.16
N VAL A 250 3.58 8.47 16.64
CA VAL A 250 2.34 8.17 17.35
C VAL A 250 1.98 6.70 17.21
N LEU A 251 1.51 6.09 18.29
CA LEU A 251 0.76 4.84 18.23
C LEU A 251 -0.70 5.18 17.98
N LYS A 252 -1.31 4.49 17.05
CA LYS A 252 -2.73 4.67 16.73
C LYS A 252 -3.42 3.35 16.43
N THR A 253 -4.73 3.36 16.52
CA THR A 253 -5.56 2.22 16.10
C THR A 253 -5.39 1.96 14.60
N PRO A 254 -5.56 0.72 14.13
CA PRO A 254 -5.60 0.41 12.71
C PRO A 254 -6.75 1.15 12.02
N LYS A 255 -6.60 1.36 10.71
CA LYS A 255 -7.57 2.13 9.91
C LYS A 255 -8.93 1.44 9.77
N THR A 256 -8.99 0.11 9.86
CA THR A 256 -10.19 -0.71 9.70
C THR A 256 -10.23 -1.79 10.75
N ASP A 257 -11.42 -2.20 11.18
CA ASP A 257 -11.62 -3.28 12.16
C ASP A 257 -11.02 -4.60 11.67
N SER A 258 -11.06 -4.87 10.37
CA SER A 258 -10.43 -6.05 9.75
C SER A 258 -8.91 -6.09 9.88
N SER A 259 -8.27 -4.98 10.24
CA SER A 259 -6.84 -4.93 10.52
C SER A 259 -6.50 -5.41 11.93
N VAL A 260 -7.46 -5.40 12.86
CA VAL A 260 -7.31 -6.01 14.19
C VAL A 260 -7.48 -7.53 14.04
N ARG A 261 -6.40 -8.28 14.29
CA ARG A 261 -6.40 -9.72 14.03
C ARG A 261 -5.37 -10.47 14.87
N LYS A 262 -5.66 -11.75 15.14
CA LYS A 262 -4.72 -12.75 15.64
C LYS A 262 -3.98 -13.35 14.45
N ILE A 263 -2.67 -13.53 14.56
CA ILE A 263 -1.84 -14.20 13.54
C ILE A 263 -0.98 -15.22 14.26
N TRP A 264 -1.07 -16.49 13.86
CA TRP A 264 -0.20 -17.54 14.36
C TRP A 264 1.23 -17.38 13.84
N LEU A 265 2.19 -17.62 14.69
CA LEU A 265 3.61 -17.54 14.36
C LEU A 265 4.14 -18.93 14.00
N PRO A 266 4.98 -19.04 12.97
CA PRO A 266 5.86 -20.19 12.83
C PRO A 266 6.77 -20.32 14.07
N ASN A 267 6.93 -21.50 14.62
CA ASN A 267 7.72 -21.73 15.84
C ASN A 267 9.15 -21.16 15.74
N THR A 268 9.78 -21.26 14.56
CA THR A 268 11.11 -20.67 14.31
C THR A 268 11.10 -19.15 14.51
N LEU A 269 10.09 -18.44 13.98
CA LEU A 269 9.98 -17.00 14.18
C LEU A 269 9.69 -16.65 15.65
N ALA A 270 8.86 -17.44 16.32
CA ALA A 270 8.61 -17.27 17.75
C ALA A 270 9.91 -17.44 18.59
N CYS A 271 10.78 -18.40 18.25
CA CYS A 271 12.11 -18.56 18.87
C CYS A 271 13.00 -17.33 18.62
N PHE A 272 13.04 -16.80 17.39
CA PHE A 272 13.78 -15.57 17.10
C PHE A 272 13.27 -14.36 17.90
N LEU A 273 11.95 -14.24 18.05
CA LEU A 273 11.36 -13.19 18.88
C LEU A 273 11.74 -13.36 20.37
N LYS A 274 11.79 -14.60 20.90
CA LYS A 274 12.20 -14.88 22.28
C LYS A 274 13.67 -14.46 22.49
N GLN A 275 14.56 -14.84 21.59
CA GLN A 275 15.98 -14.42 21.62
C GLN A 275 16.14 -12.90 21.52
N TRP A 276 15.36 -12.26 20.65
CA TRP A 276 15.37 -10.81 20.51
C TRP A 276 14.91 -10.09 21.78
N ARG A 277 13.91 -10.62 22.49
CA ARG A 277 13.47 -10.08 23.78
C ARG A 277 14.57 -10.14 24.82
N GLU A 278 15.33 -11.23 24.86
CA GLU A 278 16.49 -11.37 25.75
C GLU A 278 17.58 -10.35 25.41
N GLU A 279 17.83 -10.12 24.12
CA GLU A 279 18.79 -9.10 23.68
C GLU A 279 18.35 -7.68 24.05
N GLN A 280 17.07 -7.37 23.89
CA GLN A 280 16.52 -6.08 24.35
C GLN A 280 16.64 -5.92 25.88
N ASN A 281 16.49 -6.97 26.66
CA ASN A 281 16.68 -6.92 28.11
C ASN A 281 18.13 -6.58 28.48
N LYS A 282 19.12 -7.08 27.73
CA LYS A 282 20.53 -6.68 27.91
C LYS A 282 20.74 -5.20 27.61
N TYR A 283 20.10 -4.66 26.54
CA TYR A 283 20.14 -3.22 26.29
C TYR A 283 19.48 -2.42 27.43
N LYS A 284 18.35 -2.90 27.94
CA LYS A 284 17.65 -2.26 29.06
C LYS A 284 18.53 -2.19 30.31
N GLU A 285 19.22 -3.27 30.65
CA GLU A 285 20.19 -3.33 31.74
C GLU A 285 21.38 -2.38 31.50
N ALA A 286 21.94 -2.38 30.29
CA ALA A 286 23.09 -1.55 29.93
C ALA A 286 22.78 -0.03 29.94
N TYR A 287 21.60 0.36 29.54
CA TYR A 287 21.19 1.77 29.53
C TYR A 287 20.62 2.23 30.88
N GLY A 288 20.15 1.31 31.75
CA GLY A 288 19.58 1.63 33.05
C GLY A 288 18.49 2.70 32.98
N ASP A 289 18.60 3.75 33.80
CA ASP A 289 17.62 4.84 33.85
C ASP A 289 17.48 5.66 32.54
N LYS A 290 18.42 5.50 31.62
CA LYS A 290 18.39 6.14 30.29
C LYS A 290 17.61 5.32 29.25
N TYR A 291 17.11 4.15 29.61
CA TYR A 291 16.29 3.33 28.73
C TYR A 291 14.85 3.83 28.70
N HIS A 292 14.32 4.04 27.50
CA HIS A 292 12.94 4.44 27.30
C HIS A 292 12.05 3.22 27.04
N ASP A 293 11.44 2.67 28.08
CA ASP A 293 10.62 1.46 27.97
C ASP A 293 9.20 1.76 27.48
N TYR A 294 8.96 1.57 26.22
CA TYR A 294 7.64 1.64 25.58
C TYR A 294 7.06 0.27 25.21
N ASN A 295 7.68 -0.80 25.70
CA ASN A 295 7.25 -2.18 25.45
C ASN A 295 7.18 -2.57 23.95
N LEU A 296 7.90 -1.87 23.07
CA LEU A 296 7.92 -2.11 21.63
C LEU A 296 8.82 -3.30 21.27
N VAL A 297 8.35 -4.15 20.36
CA VAL A 297 9.15 -5.25 19.80
C VAL A 297 10.29 -4.69 18.94
N ILE A 298 10.03 -3.66 18.15
CA ILE A 298 11.04 -2.98 17.34
C ILE A 298 11.29 -1.58 17.88
N CYS A 299 12.43 -1.41 18.53
CA CYS A 299 12.89 -0.13 19.06
C CYS A 299 14.40 0.08 18.81
N GLN A 300 14.90 1.26 19.10
CA GLN A 300 16.33 1.56 19.12
C GLN A 300 16.97 0.90 20.38
N PRO A 301 18.31 0.74 20.44
CA PRO A 301 18.97 0.13 21.60
C PRO A 301 18.66 0.80 22.94
N ASN A 302 18.39 2.10 22.94
CA ASN A 302 17.96 2.88 24.12
C ASN A 302 16.44 2.86 24.38
N GLY A 303 15.68 2.00 23.68
CA GLY A 303 14.24 1.85 23.83
C GLY A 303 13.38 2.88 23.07
N ILE A 304 13.98 3.90 22.46
CA ILE A 304 13.25 4.89 21.65
C ILE A 304 12.57 4.21 20.45
N PRO A 305 11.32 4.58 20.10
CA PRO A 305 10.62 4.01 18.95
C PRO A 305 11.44 4.11 17.66
N CYS A 306 11.44 3.04 16.89
CA CYS A 306 12.12 2.99 15.59
C CYS A 306 11.23 3.64 14.53
N ASP A 307 11.76 4.66 13.82
CA ASP A 307 11.05 5.25 12.67
C ASP A 307 11.09 4.33 11.46
N GLY A 308 10.00 4.29 10.68
CA GLY A 308 9.95 3.49 9.46
C GLY A 308 11.00 3.84 8.41
N SER A 309 11.58 5.04 8.46
CA SER A 309 12.69 5.42 7.57
C SER A 309 13.98 4.67 7.90
N VAL A 310 14.20 4.30 9.16
CA VAL A 310 15.37 3.52 9.59
C VAL A 310 15.31 2.13 8.97
N ILE A 311 14.16 1.44 9.08
CA ILE A 311 13.96 0.12 8.49
C ILE A 311 14.08 0.17 6.96
N ARG A 312 13.50 1.19 6.31
CA ARG A 312 13.61 1.35 4.84
C ARG A 312 15.05 1.60 4.38
N LYS A 313 15.82 2.41 5.11
CA LYS A 313 17.25 2.64 4.81
C LYS A 313 18.06 1.36 5.04
N GLY A 314 17.78 0.63 6.12
CA GLY A 314 18.41 -0.66 6.40
C GLY A 314 18.12 -1.67 5.30
N LEU A 315 16.87 -1.79 4.84
CA LEU A 315 16.51 -2.67 3.72
C LEU A 315 17.25 -2.29 2.44
N SER A 316 17.31 -0.99 2.12
CA SER A 316 18.01 -0.52 0.91
C SER A 316 19.53 -0.73 0.97
N LYS A 317 20.13 -0.75 2.15
CA LYS A 317 21.53 -1.13 2.37
C LYS A 317 21.70 -2.64 2.17
N LEU A 318 20.85 -3.45 2.80
CA LEU A 318 20.85 -4.91 2.70
C LEU A 318 20.67 -5.40 1.26
N GLU A 319 19.82 -4.77 0.45
CA GLU A 319 19.65 -5.07 -0.98
C GLU A 319 20.98 -5.03 -1.75
N LYS A 320 21.78 -4.00 -1.48
CA LYS A 320 23.10 -3.82 -2.12
C LYS A 320 24.10 -4.85 -1.63
N GLU A 321 24.12 -5.13 -0.32
CA GLU A 321 25.04 -6.08 0.30
C GLU A 321 24.75 -7.52 -0.15
N ALA A 322 23.48 -7.87 -0.28
CA ALA A 322 23.04 -9.19 -0.73
C ALA A 322 23.02 -9.33 -2.27
N GLY A 323 23.25 -8.24 -3.04
CA GLY A 323 23.13 -8.25 -4.49
C GLY A 323 21.72 -8.62 -4.96
N LEU A 324 20.70 -8.05 -4.30
CA LEU A 324 19.28 -8.30 -4.59
C LEU A 324 18.64 -7.10 -5.30
N PRO A 325 17.59 -7.32 -6.11
CA PRO A 325 16.87 -6.23 -6.76
C PRO A 325 16.19 -5.32 -5.73
N HIS A 326 16.05 -4.05 -6.08
CA HIS A 326 15.41 -3.06 -5.22
C HIS A 326 13.92 -3.36 -5.02
N VAL A 327 13.49 -3.44 -3.76
CA VAL A 327 12.10 -3.57 -3.37
C VAL A 327 11.74 -2.56 -2.27
N VAL A 328 10.49 -2.15 -2.21
CA VAL A 328 10.00 -1.39 -1.07
C VAL A 328 9.56 -2.35 0.04
N PHE A 329 9.63 -1.94 1.30
CA PHE A 329 9.26 -2.80 2.44
C PHE A 329 7.87 -3.44 2.29
N HIS A 330 6.92 -2.74 1.68
CA HIS A 330 5.58 -3.27 1.42
C HIS A 330 5.57 -4.44 0.41
N SER A 331 6.58 -4.53 -0.46
CA SER A 331 6.73 -5.67 -1.38
C SER A 331 6.93 -6.99 -0.66
N LEU A 332 7.54 -7.00 0.55
CA LEU A 332 7.67 -8.20 1.39
C LEU A 332 6.30 -8.79 1.77
N ARG A 333 5.34 -7.93 2.06
CA ARG A 333 3.96 -8.34 2.30
C ARG A 333 3.29 -8.88 1.02
N HIS A 334 3.59 -8.32 -0.14
CA HIS A 334 3.12 -8.86 -1.42
C HIS A 334 3.70 -10.24 -1.67
N THR A 335 5.01 -10.42 -1.45
CA THR A 335 5.66 -11.75 -1.51
C THR A 335 4.99 -12.73 -0.55
N SER A 336 4.71 -12.32 0.69
CA SER A 336 3.97 -13.12 1.66
C SER A 336 2.63 -13.60 1.14
N THR A 337 1.82 -12.68 0.61
CA THR A 337 0.49 -13.00 0.07
C THR A 337 0.58 -14.00 -1.08
N THR A 338 1.50 -13.76 -2.01
CA THR A 338 1.76 -14.66 -3.15
C THR A 338 2.22 -16.05 -2.69
N TYR A 339 3.14 -16.10 -1.71
CA TYR A 339 3.66 -17.34 -1.18
C TYR A 339 2.59 -18.14 -0.43
N LYS A 340 1.78 -17.49 0.41
CA LYS A 340 0.66 -18.13 1.12
C LYS A 340 -0.42 -18.63 0.18
N LEU A 341 -0.73 -17.91 -0.90
CA LEU A 341 -1.65 -18.38 -1.94
C LEU A 341 -1.14 -19.66 -2.60
N LYS A 342 0.16 -19.76 -2.90
CA LYS A 342 0.77 -20.99 -3.42
C LYS A 342 0.66 -22.14 -2.43
N LEU A 343 0.96 -21.91 -1.16
CA LEU A 343 0.86 -22.92 -0.10
C LEU A 343 -0.56 -23.42 0.13
N ASN A 344 -1.55 -22.53 0.01
CA ASN A 344 -2.96 -22.83 0.23
C ASN A 344 -3.70 -23.24 -1.07
N ASN A 345 -2.96 -23.64 -2.13
CA ASN A 345 -3.54 -24.04 -3.43
C ASN A 345 -4.54 -23.01 -4.01
N GLY A 346 -4.29 -21.70 -3.80
CA GLY A 346 -5.12 -20.61 -4.32
C GLY A 346 -6.33 -20.27 -3.44
N ASP A 347 -6.43 -20.76 -2.20
CA ASP A 347 -7.49 -20.33 -1.28
C ASP A 347 -7.33 -18.86 -0.88
N ILE A 348 -8.08 -18.02 -1.59
CA ILE A 348 -8.07 -16.57 -1.41
C ILE A 348 -8.62 -16.19 -0.03
N LYS A 349 -9.63 -16.92 0.47
CA LYS A 349 -10.31 -16.58 1.72
C LYS A 349 -9.43 -16.86 2.94
N ALA A 350 -8.74 -17.98 2.97
CA ALA A 350 -7.75 -18.31 3.99
C ALA A 350 -6.61 -17.28 3.98
N THR A 351 -6.07 -16.96 2.80
CA THR A 351 -5.01 -15.97 2.64
C THR A 351 -5.45 -14.56 3.04
N GLN A 352 -6.69 -14.17 2.75
CA GLN A 352 -7.26 -12.88 3.14
C GLN A 352 -7.35 -12.74 4.67
N GLY A 353 -7.76 -13.79 5.37
CA GLY A 353 -7.80 -13.82 6.85
C GLY A 353 -6.44 -13.49 7.46
N ASP A 354 -5.40 -14.18 7.01
CA ASP A 354 -4.02 -13.99 7.50
C ASP A 354 -3.46 -12.60 7.18
N THR A 355 -3.74 -12.12 5.97
CA THR A 355 -3.15 -10.85 5.49
C THR A 355 -3.93 -9.63 5.98
N GLY A 356 -5.18 -9.76 6.42
CA GLY A 356 -6.03 -8.64 6.83
C GLY A 356 -6.31 -7.67 5.66
N HIS A 357 -6.53 -8.20 4.45
CA HIS A 357 -7.02 -7.41 3.33
C HIS A 357 -8.53 -7.29 3.42
N SER A 358 -9.06 -6.06 3.37
CA SER A 358 -10.51 -5.80 3.45
C SER A 358 -11.26 -6.23 2.19
N GLN A 359 -10.56 -6.39 1.05
CA GLN A 359 -11.14 -6.77 -0.24
C GLN A 359 -10.37 -7.93 -0.85
N ALA A 360 -11.11 -8.95 -1.32
CA ALA A 360 -10.54 -10.11 -2.01
C ALA A 360 -9.84 -9.72 -3.32
N ASP A 361 -10.34 -8.70 -4.02
CA ASP A 361 -9.78 -8.19 -5.27
C ASP A 361 -8.28 -7.83 -5.14
N MET A 362 -7.87 -7.27 -3.99
CA MET A 362 -6.45 -6.96 -3.74
C MET A 362 -5.56 -8.20 -3.67
N VAL A 363 -6.11 -9.34 -3.25
CA VAL A 363 -5.41 -10.62 -3.24
C VAL A 363 -5.42 -11.22 -4.64
N MET A 364 -6.53 -11.08 -5.38
CA MET A 364 -6.68 -11.57 -6.75
C MET A 364 -5.77 -10.84 -7.73
N ASP A 365 -5.63 -9.51 -7.61
CA ASP A 365 -4.72 -8.72 -8.46
C ASP A 365 -3.26 -9.17 -8.33
N LEU A 366 -2.84 -9.57 -7.13
CA LEU A 366 -1.52 -10.14 -6.87
C LEU A 366 -1.37 -11.55 -7.46
N TYR A 367 -2.48 -12.33 -7.48
CA TYR A 367 -2.50 -13.70 -7.99
C TYR A 367 -2.46 -13.77 -9.52
N SER A 368 -2.94 -12.75 -10.22
CA SER A 368 -2.97 -12.74 -11.70
C SER A 368 -1.59 -12.96 -12.36
N HIS A 369 -0.50 -12.72 -11.62
CA HIS A 369 0.87 -12.94 -12.09
C HIS A 369 1.41 -14.37 -11.93
N ILE A 370 0.75 -15.19 -11.09
CA ILE A 370 1.15 -16.59 -10.85
C ILE A 370 0.53 -17.53 -11.89
N LEU A 371 -0.47 -17.05 -12.59
CA LEU A 371 -1.38 -17.84 -13.45
C LEU A 371 -0.73 -18.58 -14.62
N ASP A 372 0.47 -18.22 -15.10
CA ASP A 372 1.03 -18.91 -16.26
C ASP A 372 1.57 -20.29 -15.90
N GLU A 373 2.23 -20.43 -14.74
CA GLU A 373 2.71 -21.74 -14.27
C GLU A 373 1.54 -22.62 -13.82
N ASP A 374 0.55 -22.05 -13.12
CA ASP A 374 -0.66 -22.75 -12.69
C ASP A 374 -1.57 -23.14 -13.87
N ARG A 375 -1.63 -22.32 -14.93
CA ARG A 375 -2.33 -22.66 -16.19
C ARG A 375 -1.73 -23.88 -16.85
N ARG A 376 -0.41 -23.98 -16.86
CA ARG A 376 0.29 -25.16 -17.36
C ARG A 376 -0.03 -26.41 -16.53
N VAL A 377 -0.02 -26.28 -15.21
CA VAL A 377 -0.40 -27.35 -14.27
C VAL A 377 -1.87 -27.73 -14.44
N ASN A 378 -2.76 -26.75 -14.61
CA ASN A 378 -4.18 -27.01 -14.85
C ASN A 378 -4.42 -27.72 -16.20
N ALA A 379 -3.70 -27.34 -17.25
CA ALA A 379 -3.76 -28.05 -18.53
C ALA A 379 -3.32 -29.50 -18.37
N GLN A 380 -2.24 -29.75 -17.60
CA GLN A 380 -1.77 -31.10 -17.32
C GLN A 380 -2.78 -31.92 -16.48
N LYS A 381 -3.37 -31.31 -15.45
CA LYS A 381 -4.42 -31.94 -14.65
C LYS A 381 -5.65 -32.26 -15.46
N PHE A 382 -6.03 -31.40 -16.41
CA PHE A 382 -7.14 -31.64 -17.31
C PHE A 382 -6.83 -32.79 -18.28
N GLU A 383 -5.60 -32.85 -18.78
CA GLU A 383 -5.09 -33.98 -19.58
C GLU A 383 -5.21 -35.30 -18.81
N ASP A 384 -4.70 -35.32 -17.58
CA ASP A 384 -4.66 -36.50 -16.73
C ASP A 384 -6.05 -36.98 -16.27
N SER A 385 -6.95 -36.03 -15.94
CA SER A 385 -8.26 -36.33 -15.37
C SER A 385 -9.36 -36.54 -16.39
N PHE A 386 -9.26 -35.97 -17.56
CA PHE A 386 -10.29 -36.08 -18.59
C PHE A 386 -9.84 -36.87 -19.80
N TYR A 387 -8.79 -36.46 -20.50
CA TYR A 387 -8.40 -37.08 -21.73
C TYR A 387 -7.89 -38.50 -21.53
N LYS A 388 -6.99 -38.75 -20.59
CA LYS A 388 -6.46 -40.10 -20.33
C LYS A 388 -7.49 -41.08 -19.76
N GLN A 389 -8.55 -40.57 -19.11
CA GLN A 389 -9.56 -41.44 -18.50
C GLN A 389 -10.80 -41.73 -19.38
N HIS A 390 -11.09 -40.85 -20.33
CA HIS A 390 -12.37 -40.91 -21.06
C HIS A 390 -12.25 -41.02 -22.56
N ILE A 391 -11.06 -40.94 -23.15
CA ILE A 391 -10.89 -41.01 -24.61
C ILE A 391 -9.92 -42.12 -24.97
N GLU A 392 -10.49 -43.28 -25.40
CA GLU A 392 -9.74 -44.49 -25.74
C GLU A 392 -8.93 -44.41 -27.05
N ASN A 393 -9.22 -43.49 -27.97
CA ASN A 393 -8.52 -43.31 -29.24
C ASN A 393 -7.72 -42.00 -29.23
N TYR A 394 -6.62 -42.01 -28.55
CA TYR A 394 -5.78 -40.85 -28.38
C TYR A 394 -4.82 -40.62 -29.54
N VAL A 395 -4.72 -39.39 -30.01
CA VAL A 395 -3.62 -38.97 -30.88
C VAL A 395 -2.33 -39.07 -30.06
N ASP A 396 -1.36 -39.84 -30.56
CA ASP A 396 -0.03 -39.95 -29.93
C ASP A 396 0.58 -38.54 -29.82
N VAL A 397 0.46 -37.93 -28.65
CA VAL A 397 1.12 -36.64 -28.36
C VAL A 397 2.61 -36.93 -28.22
N PRO A 398 3.48 -36.26 -28.99
CA PRO A 398 4.93 -36.43 -28.84
C PRO A 398 5.33 -36.18 -27.38
N GLN A 399 5.73 -37.24 -26.68
CA GLN A 399 6.24 -37.07 -25.32
C GLN A 399 7.57 -36.32 -25.38
N ALA A 400 7.54 -35.03 -25.02
CA ALA A 400 8.75 -34.33 -24.69
C ALA A 400 9.35 -34.99 -23.43
N ASN A 401 10.51 -35.57 -23.57
CA ASN A 401 11.29 -36.28 -22.57
C ASN A 401 10.77 -37.66 -22.15
N LYS A 402 10.99 -38.70 -22.96
CA LYS A 402 11.36 -39.98 -22.37
C LYS A 402 12.58 -39.70 -21.47
N LYS A 403 12.44 -39.89 -20.15
CA LYS A 403 13.61 -40.03 -19.29
C LYS A 403 14.53 -41.02 -20.01
N VAL A 404 15.68 -40.52 -20.40
CA VAL A 404 16.70 -41.39 -20.98
C VAL A 404 16.97 -42.44 -19.92
N ASP A 405 16.63 -43.70 -20.21
CA ASP A 405 16.90 -44.83 -19.33
C ASP A 405 18.42 -45.00 -19.33
N ILE A 406 19.06 -44.39 -18.32
CA ILE A 406 20.51 -44.30 -18.22
C ILE A 406 21.12 -45.70 -18.25
N ASP A 407 20.43 -46.71 -17.72
CA ASP A 407 20.90 -48.10 -17.71
C ASP A 407 20.91 -48.66 -19.15
N LYS A 408 19.91 -48.38 -19.97
CA LYS A 408 19.89 -48.80 -21.39
C LYS A 408 20.92 -48.02 -22.24
N VAL A 409 21.19 -46.76 -21.91
CA VAL A 409 22.26 -46.00 -22.57
C VAL A 409 23.63 -46.53 -22.20
N LEU A 410 23.85 -46.87 -20.91
CA LEU A 410 25.09 -47.48 -20.43
C LEU A 410 25.30 -48.91 -21.03
N GLU A 411 24.24 -49.70 -21.21
CA GLU A 411 24.36 -50.97 -21.88
C GLU A 411 24.72 -50.82 -23.37
N LYS A 412 24.14 -49.86 -24.08
CA LYS A 412 24.49 -49.58 -25.48
C LYS A 412 25.92 -49.07 -25.62
N ILE A 413 26.39 -48.24 -24.73
CA ILE A 413 27.77 -47.74 -24.72
C ILE A 413 28.76 -48.87 -24.42
N LYS A 414 28.43 -49.83 -23.54
CA LYS A 414 29.26 -51.01 -23.28
C LYS A 414 29.34 -51.99 -24.43
N GLN A 415 28.31 -52.01 -25.30
CA GLN A 415 28.23 -52.92 -26.48
C GLN A 415 28.85 -52.31 -27.74
N ASP A 416 29.17 -51.01 -27.75
CA ASP A 416 29.73 -50.30 -28.90
C ASP A 416 31.08 -49.67 -28.53
N PRO A 417 32.20 -50.30 -28.95
CA PRO A 417 33.57 -49.84 -28.61
C PRO A 417 33.89 -48.44 -29.16
N ASP A 418 33.28 -48.03 -30.26
CA ASP A 418 33.54 -46.72 -30.87
C ASP A 418 32.86 -45.61 -30.09
N LEU A 419 31.66 -45.85 -29.53
CA LEU A 419 30.96 -44.96 -28.64
C LEU A 419 31.69 -44.78 -27.27
N LEU A 420 32.29 -45.83 -26.80
CA LEU A 420 33.11 -45.80 -25.54
C LEU A 420 34.36 -44.96 -25.73
N GLN A 421 35.07 -45.09 -26.85
CA GLN A 421 36.23 -44.26 -27.17
C GLN A 421 35.90 -42.79 -27.35
N LEU A 422 34.74 -42.47 -27.95
CA LEU A 422 34.28 -41.12 -28.11
C LEU A 422 33.97 -40.45 -26.78
N LEU A 423 33.37 -41.19 -25.86
CA LEU A 423 33.02 -40.70 -24.52
C LEU A 423 34.29 -40.48 -23.66
N ILE A 424 35.28 -41.38 -23.76
CA ILE A 424 36.56 -41.21 -23.09
C ILE A 424 37.34 -40.00 -23.66
N ALA A 425 37.30 -39.79 -24.95
CA ALA A 425 37.90 -38.64 -25.59
C ALA A 425 37.27 -37.31 -25.19
N THR A 426 35.92 -37.27 -24.99
CA THR A 426 35.22 -36.06 -24.55
C THR A 426 35.43 -35.77 -23.06
N LEU A 427 35.58 -36.77 -22.21
CA LEU A 427 35.83 -36.61 -20.77
C LEU A 427 37.30 -36.35 -20.41
N SER A 428 38.22 -36.55 -21.34
CA SER A 428 39.65 -36.23 -21.17
C SER A 428 40.11 -34.87 -21.70
N CYS A 429 39.16 -34.03 -22.14
CA CYS A 429 39.41 -32.66 -22.62
C CYS A 429 38.95 -31.56 -21.62
N ASP A 430 38.57 -31.88 -20.41
CA ASP A 430 38.39 -30.98 -19.26
C ASP A 430 39.54 -31.25 -18.22
#